data_20b80285996d59abdda6b67477058c5d
#
_entry.id   20b80285996d59abdda6b67477058c5d
#
_cell.length_a   1.000
_cell.length_b   1.000
_cell.length_c   1.000
_cell.angle_alpha   90.00
_cell.angle_beta   90.00
_cell.angle_gamma   90.00
#
_symmetry.space_group_name_H-M   'P 1'
#
loop_
_entity.id
_entity.type
_entity.pdbx_description
1 polymer ?
#
loop_
_entity_poly.entity_id
_entity_poly.type
_entity_poly.pdbx_seq_one_letter_code
_entity_poly.pdbx_strand_id
1 'polypeptide(L)'
;MFTINDYLDDILEEFEDYVHSGIRLCDLKSVHFDAGKIPDYSNIHVQQLYLLRYAYAYSFEYKCMYRTLLDRTNFRKNISVTSIGCGSMLDYWALANVVPRSCDIRYRGIDTIDWAYQMEARIQDDVRFICNDAIDCLLRAHTLSSNVYIFPKSISEFPVIAMSQIGKLFGEKTPMGKTVFFMFSLRTDRGSMERDVCRTRALFEAMLENGFHSDDDPNIYCHFSEDWREDRK
;
A
#
# COMPACT_ATOMS: atom_id res chain seq x y z
N MET A 1 20.28 5.01 4.75
CA MET A 1 18.82 4.90 4.58
C MET A 1 18.20 5.84 5.58
N PHE A 2 17.43 6.81 5.13
CA PHE A 2 16.71 7.75 5.97
C PHE A 2 15.86 7.01 7.00
N THR A 3 15.84 7.48 8.22
CA THR A 3 14.86 7.03 9.20
C THR A 3 13.50 7.64 8.86
N ILE A 4 12.42 7.07 9.39
CA ILE A 4 11.08 7.68 9.22
C ILE A 4 11.02 9.06 9.90
N ASN A 5 11.85 9.29 10.91
CA ASN A 5 11.96 10.58 11.57
C ASN A 5 12.56 11.64 10.64
N ASP A 6 13.74 11.35 10.05
CA ASP A 6 14.39 12.27 9.11
C ASP A 6 13.43 12.67 7.98
N TYR A 7 12.69 11.69 7.44
CA TYR A 7 11.68 11.93 6.39
C TYR A 7 10.55 12.84 6.87
N LEU A 8 10.07 12.67 8.09
CA LEU A 8 8.98 13.49 8.63
C LEU A 8 9.47 14.86 9.10
N ASP A 9 10.72 14.96 9.55
CA ASP A 9 11.32 16.23 9.94
C ASP A 9 11.46 17.16 8.72
N ASP A 10 11.93 16.64 7.57
CA ASP A 10 12.00 17.38 6.31
C ASP A 10 10.60 17.88 5.87
N ILE A 11 9.58 17.01 5.93
CA ILE A 11 8.20 17.38 5.59
C ILE A 11 7.63 18.43 6.56
N LEU A 12 7.96 18.30 7.84
CA LEU A 12 7.50 19.23 8.87
C LEU A 12 8.09 20.62 8.68
N GLU A 13 9.40 20.72 8.39
CA GLU A 13 10.09 21.98 8.12
C GLU A 13 9.43 22.72 6.95
N GLU A 14 9.22 22.03 5.82
CA GLU A 14 8.54 22.64 4.67
C GLU A 14 7.08 23.01 4.96
N PHE A 15 6.38 22.23 5.78
CA PHE A 15 5.01 22.51 6.16
C PHE A 15 4.92 23.73 7.12
N GLU A 16 5.87 23.89 8.03
CA GLU A 16 5.98 25.05 8.91
C GLU A 16 6.22 26.33 8.12
N ASP A 17 7.10 26.31 7.14
CA ASP A 17 7.34 27.44 6.23
C ASP A 17 6.06 27.87 5.51
N TYR A 18 5.28 26.88 5.04
CA TYR A 18 3.97 27.15 4.45
C TYR A 18 3.00 27.81 5.42
N VAL A 19 2.94 27.34 6.67
CA VAL A 19 2.09 27.93 7.71
C VAL A 19 2.52 29.35 8.04
N HIS A 20 3.82 29.61 8.17
CA HIS A 20 4.37 30.94 8.44
C HIS A 20 4.16 31.93 7.30
N SER A 21 3.95 31.48 6.06
CA SER A 21 3.64 32.34 4.91
C SER A 21 2.25 32.99 4.98
N GLY A 22 1.47 32.76 6.05
CA GLY A 22 0.20 33.43 6.32
C GLY A 22 -1.02 32.69 5.81
N ILE A 23 -0.88 31.43 5.48
CA ILE A 23 -1.98 30.60 5.00
C ILE A 23 -2.87 30.14 6.16
N ARG A 24 -4.17 30.15 5.91
CA ARG A 24 -5.15 29.79 6.93
C ARG A 24 -5.13 28.27 7.16
N LEU A 25 -4.49 27.82 8.23
CA LEU A 25 -4.64 26.43 8.74
C LEU A 25 -6.11 25.98 8.82
N CYS A 26 -7.04 26.95 8.94
CA CYS A 26 -8.47 26.69 8.95
C CYS A 26 -8.97 26.02 7.66
N ASP A 27 -8.32 26.28 6.52
CA ASP A 27 -8.71 25.68 5.24
C ASP A 27 -8.30 24.20 5.19
N LEU A 28 -7.24 23.81 5.93
CA LEU A 28 -6.83 22.43 6.09
C LEU A 28 -7.62 21.67 7.17
N LYS A 29 -8.32 22.36 8.09
CA LYS A 29 -9.16 21.70 9.11
C LYS A 29 -10.34 20.95 8.53
N SER A 30 -10.78 21.31 7.34
CA SER A 30 -11.86 20.64 6.62
C SER A 30 -11.39 19.38 5.86
N VAL A 31 -10.08 19.10 5.84
CA VAL A 31 -9.54 17.89 5.22
C VAL A 31 -9.83 16.71 6.13
N HIS A 32 -10.82 15.92 5.75
CA HIS A 32 -11.16 14.67 6.39
C HIS A 32 -10.57 13.51 5.58
N PHE A 33 -9.71 12.73 6.20
CA PHE A 33 -9.17 11.49 5.63
C PHE A 33 -10.08 10.28 5.90
N ASP A 34 -11.33 10.52 6.26
CA ASP A 34 -12.31 9.48 6.58
C ASP A 34 -12.97 8.91 5.32
N ALA A 35 -13.50 7.68 5.46
CA ALA A 35 -14.18 6.99 4.39
C ALA A 35 -15.36 7.78 3.83
N GLY A 36 -15.33 8.08 2.53
CA GLY A 36 -16.42 8.72 1.79
C GLY A 36 -16.11 10.07 1.15
N LYS A 37 -14.99 10.69 1.53
CA LYS A 37 -14.44 11.84 0.79
C LYS A 37 -12.96 11.63 0.65
N ILE A 38 -12.51 11.32 -0.55
CA ILE A 38 -11.08 11.28 -0.87
C ILE A 38 -10.60 12.74 -0.87
N PRO A 39 -9.61 13.12 -0.05
CA PRO A 39 -9.02 14.44 -0.09
C PRO A 39 -8.38 14.71 -1.44
N ASP A 40 -8.25 15.97 -1.81
CA ASP A 40 -7.52 16.35 -3.01
C ASP A 40 -6.00 16.24 -2.77
N TYR A 41 -5.46 15.05 -2.98
CA TYR A 41 -4.02 14.77 -2.88
C TYR A 41 -3.19 15.39 -4.01
N SER A 42 -3.78 16.09 -4.99
CA SER A 42 -3.00 16.91 -5.92
C SER A 42 -2.41 18.14 -5.22
N ASN A 43 -2.96 18.51 -4.07
CA ASN A 43 -2.43 19.58 -3.23
C ASN A 43 -1.30 19.05 -2.33
N ILE A 44 -0.10 19.60 -2.50
CA ILE A 44 1.11 19.20 -1.77
C ILE A 44 0.93 19.31 -0.24
N HIS A 45 0.21 20.31 0.24
CA HIS A 45 0.00 20.51 1.69
C HIS A 45 -0.98 19.49 2.27
N VAL A 46 -1.88 18.96 1.45
CA VAL A 46 -2.72 17.82 1.83
C VAL A 46 -1.88 16.55 1.94
N GLN A 47 -0.91 16.35 1.01
CA GLN A 47 0.05 15.25 1.12
C GLN A 47 0.91 15.37 2.39
N GLN A 48 1.47 16.55 2.67
CA GLN A 48 2.26 16.81 3.89
C GLN A 48 1.44 16.49 5.14
N LEU A 49 0.23 17.05 5.26
CA LEU A 49 -0.65 16.80 6.40
C LEU A 49 -0.99 15.31 6.58
N TYR A 50 -1.24 14.60 5.47
CA TYR A 50 -1.49 13.17 5.50
C TYR A 50 -0.29 12.39 6.03
N LEU A 51 0.91 12.70 5.54
CA LEU A 51 2.14 12.03 5.92
C LEU A 51 2.49 12.31 7.39
N LEU A 52 2.44 13.56 7.82
CA LEU A 52 2.68 13.94 9.23
C LEU A 52 1.70 13.25 10.19
N ARG A 53 0.47 13.00 9.74
CA ARG A 53 -0.55 12.36 10.56
C ARG A 53 -0.43 10.84 10.62
N TYR A 54 -0.07 10.18 9.52
CA TYR A 54 -0.23 8.74 9.36
C TYR A 54 1.04 7.95 9.10
N ALA A 55 2.13 8.59 8.66
CA ALA A 55 3.31 7.85 8.19
C ALA A 55 3.90 6.92 9.25
N TYR A 56 3.92 7.32 10.52
CA TYR A 56 4.37 6.44 11.61
C TYR A 56 3.53 5.18 11.74
N ALA A 57 2.22 5.35 11.84
CA ALA A 57 1.31 4.23 12.05
C ALA A 57 1.36 3.26 10.86
N TYR A 58 1.32 3.81 9.64
CA TYR A 58 1.31 3.00 8.43
C TYR A 58 2.66 2.33 8.17
N SER A 59 3.77 3.02 8.38
CA SER A 59 5.10 2.41 8.25
C SER A 59 5.29 1.24 9.20
N PHE A 60 4.78 1.33 10.41
CA PHE A 60 4.80 0.24 11.37
C PHE A 60 3.90 -0.92 10.94
N GLU A 61 2.66 -0.65 10.53
CA GLU A 61 1.72 -1.65 10.03
C GLU A 61 2.31 -2.42 8.85
N TYR A 62 2.86 -1.72 7.86
CA TYR A 62 3.48 -2.37 6.69
C TYR A 62 4.71 -3.19 7.06
N LYS A 63 5.52 -2.76 8.04
CA LYS A 63 6.62 -3.59 8.57
C LYS A 63 6.11 -4.89 9.17
N CYS A 64 5.02 -4.85 9.94
CA CYS A 64 4.40 -6.05 10.51
C CYS A 64 3.87 -6.98 9.40
N MET A 65 3.19 -6.41 8.39
CA MET A 65 2.70 -7.17 7.24
C MET A 65 3.83 -7.88 6.50
N TYR A 66 4.93 -7.18 6.17
CA TYR A 66 6.06 -7.77 5.48
C TYR A 66 6.84 -8.78 6.35
N ARG A 67 6.96 -8.57 7.65
CA ARG A 67 7.53 -9.58 8.57
C ARG A 67 6.72 -10.86 8.53
N THR A 68 5.40 -10.76 8.67
CA THR A 68 4.49 -11.92 8.57
C THR A 68 4.63 -12.65 7.23
N LEU A 69 4.77 -11.91 6.13
CA LEU A 69 5.02 -12.50 4.81
C LEU A 69 6.35 -13.25 4.77
N LEU A 70 7.44 -12.64 5.27
CA LEU A 70 8.77 -13.22 5.27
C LEU A 70 8.87 -14.46 6.16
N ASP A 71 8.13 -14.51 7.26
CA ASP A 71 8.05 -15.68 8.15
C ASP A 71 7.36 -16.88 7.49
N ARG A 72 6.47 -16.62 6.53
CA ARG A 72 5.71 -17.63 5.79
C ARG A 72 6.32 -18.00 4.44
N THR A 73 7.33 -17.26 3.99
CA THR A 73 7.92 -17.40 2.67
C THR A 73 9.45 -17.46 2.74
N ASN A 74 10.08 -17.83 1.63
CA ASN A 74 11.54 -17.86 1.54
C ASN A 74 12.10 -16.71 0.67
N PHE A 75 11.51 -15.51 0.75
CA PHE A 75 11.97 -14.33 0.01
C PHE A 75 13.23 -13.70 0.61
N ARG A 76 14.30 -14.50 0.79
CA ARG A 76 15.55 -14.02 1.41
C ARG A 76 16.54 -13.42 0.41
N LYS A 77 16.42 -13.76 -0.88
CA LYS A 77 17.37 -13.34 -1.92
C LYS A 77 16.81 -12.27 -2.83
N ASN A 78 15.56 -12.42 -3.23
CA ASN A 78 14.87 -11.47 -4.09
C ASN A 78 13.37 -11.45 -3.78
N ILE A 79 12.79 -10.29 -3.89
CA ILE A 79 11.35 -10.09 -3.78
C ILE A 79 10.88 -9.10 -4.83
N SER A 80 9.79 -9.44 -5.50
CA SER A 80 9.15 -8.56 -6.49
C SER A 80 7.77 -8.16 -6.01
N VAL A 81 7.56 -6.86 -5.83
CA VAL A 81 6.33 -6.28 -5.28
C VAL A 81 5.69 -5.34 -6.28
N THR A 82 4.38 -5.43 -6.43
CA THR A 82 3.57 -4.39 -7.03
C THR A 82 2.63 -3.83 -5.97
N SER A 83 2.73 -2.53 -5.73
CA SER A 83 1.92 -1.79 -4.77
C SER A 83 0.87 -0.97 -5.52
N ILE A 84 -0.40 -1.15 -5.18
CA ILE A 84 -1.54 -0.54 -5.86
C ILE A 84 -2.16 0.51 -4.94
N GLY A 85 -2.12 1.78 -5.37
CA GLY A 85 -2.40 2.93 -4.53
C GLY A 85 -1.28 3.15 -3.51
N CYS A 86 -0.03 3.19 -4.00
CA CYS A 86 1.17 3.18 -3.16
C CYS A 86 1.44 4.50 -2.42
N GLY A 87 0.75 5.57 -2.79
CA GLY A 87 1.00 6.89 -2.21
C GLY A 87 2.48 7.28 -2.29
N SER A 88 3.04 7.71 -1.17
CA SER A 88 4.46 8.07 -1.03
C SER A 88 5.41 6.88 -0.93
N MET A 89 4.96 5.65 -1.20
CA MET A 89 5.75 4.41 -1.11
C MET A 89 6.24 4.07 0.32
N LEU A 90 5.47 4.40 1.35
CA LEU A 90 5.77 4.02 2.73
C LEU A 90 5.87 2.50 2.91
N ASP A 91 5.12 1.73 2.14
CA ASP A 91 5.17 0.27 2.12
C ASP A 91 6.50 -0.23 1.52
N TYR A 92 7.06 0.43 0.48
CA TYR A 92 8.42 0.13 0.01
C TYR A 92 9.45 0.36 1.11
N TRP A 93 9.39 1.51 1.79
CA TRP A 93 10.30 1.80 2.90
C TRP A 93 10.20 0.75 4.01
N ALA A 94 8.99 0.33 4.35
CA ALA A 94 8.76 -0.73 5.33
C ALA A 94 9.38 -2.06 4.89
N LEU A 95 9.18 -2.47 3.62
CA LEU A 95 9.79 -3.66 3.02
C LEU A 95 11.32 -3.59 3.11
N ALA A 96 11.91 -2.49 2.64
CA ALA A 96 13.36 -2.29 2.63
C ALA A 96 14.00 -2.33 4.02
N ASN A 97 13.21 -2.04 5.08
CA ASN A 97 13.67 -2.12 6.47
C ASN A 97 13.55 -3.52 7.11
N VAL A 98 12.75 -4.42 6.55
CA VAL A 98 12.54 -5.76 7.12
C VAL A 98 13.27 -6.87 6.37
N VAL A 99 13.51 -6.70 5.06
CA VAL A 99 14.29 -7.68 4.30
C VAL A 99 15.79 -7.56 4.60
N PRO A 100 16.55 -8.67 4.49
CA PRO A 100 18.01 -8.61 4.60
C PRO A 100 18.61 -7.61 3.60
N ARG A 101 19.71 -6.95 3.96
CA ARG A 101 20.41 -6.01 3.05
C ARG A 101 20.87 -6.66 1.74
N SER A 102 21.11 -7.98 1.77
CA SER A 102 21.48 -8.77 0.59
C SER A 102 20.28 -9.19 -0.28
N CYS A 103 19.08 -8.84 0.10
CA CYS A 103 17.88 -9.12 -0.68
C CYS A 103 17.67 -8.03 -1.73
N ASP A 104 17.57 -8.42 -3.00
CA ASP A 104 17.24 -7.52 -4.09
C ASP A 104 15.73 -7.28 -4.12
N ILE A 105 15.33 -6.01 -4.03
CA ILE A 105 13.94 -5.61 -4.16
C ILE A 105 13.69 -5.09 -5.58
N ARG A 106 12.68 -5.67 -6.23
CA ARG A 106 12.04 -5.07 -7.40
C ARG A 106 10.67 -4.56 -6.98
N TYR A 107 10.49 -3.26 -6.97
CA TYR A 107 9.24 -2.62 -6.54
C TYR A 107 8.64 -1.78 -7.65
N ARG A 108 7.33 -1.90 -7.82
CA ARG A 108 6.51 -1.09 -8.73
C ARG A 108 5.37 -0.50 -7.92
N GLY A 109 5.44 0.79 -7.62
CA GLY A 109 4.36 1.55 -7.02
C GLY A 109 3.47 2.15 -8.11
N ILE A 110 2.18 1.95 -8.01
CA ILE A 110 1.18 2.52 -8.93
C ILE A 110 0.26 3.40 -8.11
N ASP A 111 0.10 4.65 -8.52
CA ASP A 111 -0.86 5.59 -7.93
C ASP A 111 -1.37 6.55 -9.00
N THR A 112 -2.58 7.06 -8.84
CA THR A 112 -3.16 8.07 -9.75
C THR A 112 -2.66 9.48 -9.45
N ILE A 113 -2.09 9.67 -8.27
CA ILE A 113 -1.57 10.95 -7.80
C ILE A 113 -0.04 10.95 -7.91
N ASP A 114 0.51 12.04 -8.41
CA ASP A 114 1.95 12.28 -8.38
C ASP A 114 2.35 12.79 -6.99
N TRP A 115 2.87 11.88 -6.16
CA TRP A 115 3.28 12.20 -4.80
C TRP A 115 4.64 12.90 -4.81
N ALA A 116 4.68 14.10 -4.23
CA ALA A 116 5.91 14.89 -4.13
C ALA A 116 6.93 14.27 -3.15
N TYR A 117 6.43 13.64 -2.09
CA TYR A 117 7.26 13.06 -1.02
C TYR A 117 7.34 11.53 -1.16
N GLN A 118 8.01 11.08 -2.21
CA GLN A 118 8.24 9.65 -2.40
C GLN A 118 9.43 9.18 -1.56
N MET A 119 9.33 7.97 -1.01
CA MET A 119 10.43 7.37 -0.27
C MET A 119 11.61 7.05 -1.17
N GLU A 120 12.81 7.44 -0.75
CA GLU A 120 14.06 7.16 -1.47
C GLU A 120 14.35 5.66 -1.57
N ALA A 121 14.71 5.22 -2.75
CA ALA A 121 15.12 3.86 -3.01
C ALA A 121 16.54 3.56 -2.49
N ARG A 122 16.79 2.34 -2.02
CA ARG A 122 18.15 1.85 -1.81
C ARG A 122 18.85 1.72 -3.17
N ILE A 123 20.15 1.99 -3.24
CA ILE A 123 20.95 2.01 -4.49
C ILE A 123 20.84 0.69 -5.27
N GLN A 124 20.76 -0.45 -4.56
CA GLN A 124 20.69 -1.78 -5.18
C GLN A 124 19.28 -2.18 -5.64
N ASP A 125 18.24 -1.45 -5.25
CA ASP A 125 16.86 -1.82 -5.55
C ASP A 125 16.39 -1.27 -6.90
N ASP A 126 15.60 -2.06 -7.63
CA ASP A 126 14.89 -1.60 -8.84
C ASP A 126 13.50 -1.10 -8.42
N VAL A 127 13.42 0.19 -8.11
CA VAL A 127 12.19 0.85 -7.66
C VAL A 127 11.67 1.78 -8.75
N ARG A 128 10.37 1.68 -9.04
CA ARG A 128 9.69 2.58 -10.00
C ARG A 128 8.35 3.00 -9.45
N PHE A 129 8.10 4.28 -9.51
CA PHE A 129 6.78 4.88 -9.32
C PHE A 129 6.12 5.07 -10.69
N ILE A 130 4.84 4.74 -10.80
CA ILE A 130 4.04 4.84 -12.01
C ILE A 130 2.79 5.65 -11.68
N CYS A 131 2.77 6.92 -12.10
CA CYS A 131 1.61 7.79 -11.97
C CYS A 131 0.59 7.43 -13.06
N ASN A 132 -0.33 6.52 -12.75
CA ASN A 132 -1.39 6.10 -13.68
C ASN A 132 -2.47 5.31 -12.92
N ASP A 133 -3.61 5.10 -13.58
CA ASP A 133 -4.66 4.20 -13.09
C ASP A 133 -4.16 2.76 -13.02
N ALA A 134 -4.49 2.07 -11.92
CA ALA A 134 -4.03 0.70 -11.67
C ALA A 134 -4.61 -0.29 -12.68
N ILE A 135 -5.89 -0.16 -13.05
CA ILE A 135 -6.52 -1.05 -14.04
C ILE A 135 -5.87 -0.87 -15.39
N ASP A 136 -5.58 0.37 -15.80
CA ASP A 136 -4.88 0.66 -17.05
C ASP A 136 -3.47 0.06 -17.07
N CYS A 137 -2.74 0.15 -15.96
CA CYS A 137 -1.43 -0.48 -15.83
C CYS A 137 -1.51 -2.00 -15.96
N LEU A 138 -2.47 -2.64 -15.28
CA LEU A 138 -2.67 -4.08 -15.33
C LEU A 138 -3.15 -4.53 -16.72
N LEU A 139 -4.00 -3.73 -17.39
CA LEU A 139 -4.47 -4.01 -18.76
C LEU A 139 -3.32 -3.99 -19.78
N ARG A 140 -2.39 -3.04 -19.66
CA ARG A 140 -1.22 -2.92 -20.57
C ARG A 140 -0.13 -3.95 -20.30
N ALA A 141 -0.08 -4.51 -19.10
CA ALA A 141 0.89 -5.55 -18.78
C ALA A 141 0.61 -6.81 -19.60
N HIS A 142 1.64 -7.37 -20.25
CA HIS A 142 1.53 -8.67 -20.92
C HIS A 142 1.40 -9.81 -19.92
N THR A 143 2.15 -9.73 -18.83
CA THR A 143 2.16 -10.71 -17.75
C THR A 143 2.31 -10.01 -16.39
N LEU A 144 1.67 -10.56 -15.37
CA LEU A 144 1.78 -10.10 -13.99
C LEU A 144 2.81 -10.98 -13.25
N SER A 145 4.03 -10.46 -13.16
CA SER A 145 5.19 -11.25 -12.72
C SER A 145 5.66 -10.96 -11.29
N SER A 146 5.00 -10.10 -10.54
CA SER A 146 5.34 -9.86 -9.13
C SER A 146 5.01 -11.05 -8.25
N ASN A 147 5.80 -11.25 -7.18
CA ASN A 147 5.53 -12.29 -6.19
C ASN A 147 4.50 -11.83 -5.16
N VAL A 148 4.45 -10.52 -4.94
CA VAL A 148 3.59 -9.89 -3.93
C VAL A 148 2.83 -8.74 -4.57
N TYR A 149 1.55 -8.65 -4.25
CA TYR A 149 0.71 -7.50 -4.56
C TYR A 149 0.15 -6.95 -3.25
N ILE A 150 0.37 -5.65 -3.02
CA ILE A 150 -0.08 -4.97 -1.81
C ILE A 150 -1.02 -3.82 -2.14
N PHE A 151 -2.05 -3.65 -1.32
CA PHE A 151 -2.97 -2.52 -1.32
C PHE A 151 -2.81 -1.75 0.00
N PRO A 152 -1.89 -0.77 0.05
CA PRO A 152 -1.55 -0.05 1.28
C PRO A 152 -2.59 1.03 1.58
N LYS A 153 -3.62 0.72 2.39
CA LYS A 153 -4.78 1.59 2.71
C LYS A 153 -5.62 2.02 1.51
N SER A 154 -5.33 1.55 0.32
CA SER A 154 -5.95 1.99 -0.94
C SER A 154 -7.22 1.23 -1.31
N ILE A 155 -7.44 0.03 -0.78
CA ILE A 155 -8.57 -0.83 -1.17
C ILE A 155 -9.93 -0.15 -1.03
N SER A 156 -10.07 0.75 -0.05
CA SER A 156 -11.30 1.51 0.18
C SER A 156 -11.63 2.52 -0.92
N GLU A 157 -10.67 2.86 -1.76
CA GLU A 157 -10.81 3.82 -2.85
C GLU A 157 -11.34 3.17 -4.13
N PHE A 158 -11.25 1.84 -4.21
CA PHE A 158 -11.76 1.09 -5.36
C PHE A 158 -13.24 0.72 -5.20
N PRO A 159 -14.10 0.99 -6.20
CA PRO A 159 -15.42 0.37 -6.26
C PRO A 159 -15.34 -1.16 -6.32
N VAL A 160 -16.35 -1.86 -5.81
CA VAL A 160 -16.39 -3.34 -5.84
C VAL A 160 -16.20 -3.88 -7.26
N ILE A 161 -16.81 -3.24 -8.26
CA ILE A 161 -16.69 -3.64 -9.68
C ILE A 161 -15.23 -3.52 -10.18
N ALA A 162 -14.52 -2.51 -9.74
CA ALA A 162 -13.08 -2.34 -10.09
C ALA A 162 -12.24 -3.46 -9.47
N MET A 163 -12.54 -3.87 -8.24
CA MET A 163 -11.85 -4.99 -7.59
C MET A 163 -12.11 -6.31 -8.32
N SER A 164 -13.33 -6.57 -8.77
CA SER A 164 -13.64 -7.74 -9.62
C SER A 164 -12.86 -7.68 -10.95
N GLN A 165 -12.78 -6.51 -11.58
CA GLN A 165 -12.01 -6.34 -12.81
C GLN A 165 -10.51 -6.58 -12.59
N ILE A 166 -9.94 -6.07 -11.50
CA ILE A 166 -8.55 -6.32 -11.10
C ILE A 166 -8.35 -7.84 -10.87
N GLY A 167 -9.26 -8.48 -10.15
CA GLY A 167 -9.22 -9.95 -9.92
C GLY A 167 -9.20 -10.75 -11.20
N LYS A 168 -10.05 -10.40 -12.18
CA LYS A 168 -10.05 -11.02 -13.50
C LYS A 168 -8.70 -10.86 -14.21
N LEU A 169 -8.13 -9.65 -14.21
CA LEU A 169 -6.82 -9.39 -14.80
C LEU A 169 -5.69 -10.20 -14.14
N PHE A 170 -5.76 -10.39 -12.82
CA PHE A 170 -4.83 -11.28 -12.12
C PHE A 170 -4.99 -12.73 -12.59
N GLY A 171 -6.22 -13.24 -12.70
CA GLY A 171 -6.50 -14.58 -13.20
C GLY A 171 -5.95 -14.81 -14.62
N GLU A 172 -6.22 -13.87 -15.51
CA GLU A 172 -5.85 -13.99 -16.94
C GLU A 172 -4.35 -13.80 -17.21
N LYS A 173 -3.66 -12.97 -16.42
CA LYS A 173 -2.29 -12.49 -16.75
C LYS A 173 -1.19 -13.01 -15.84
N THR A 174 -1.52 -13.66 -14.74
CA THR A 174 -0.51 -14.32 -13.92
C THR A 174 -0.07 -15.62 -14.57
N PRO A 175 1.24 -15.85 -14.72
CA PRO A 175 1.73 -17.09 -15.31
C PRO A 175 1.25 -18.34 -14.56
N MET A 176 0.85 -19.37 -15.29
CA MET A 176 0.41 -20.63 -14.70
C MET A 176 1.49 -21.23 -13.78
N GLY A 177 1.07 -21.77 -12.64
CA GLY A 177 1.97 -22.38 -11.65
C GLY A 177 2.76 -21.38 -10.80
N LYS A 178 2.48 -20.08 -10.94
CA LYS A 178 3.11 -19.07 -10.13
C LYS A 178 2.36 -18.86 -8.81
N THR A 179 3.06 -18.99 -7.68
CA THR A 179 2.56 -18.58 -6.37
C THR A 179 2.67 -17.07 -6.21
N VAL A 180 1.59 -16.44 -5.80
CA VAL A 180 1.48 -15.00 -5.55
C VAL A 180 0.87 -14.76 -4.18
N PHE A 181 1.34 -13.71 -3.51
CA PHE A 181 0.84 -13.29 -2.22
C PHE A 181 0.13 -11.95 -2.35
N PHE A 182 -1.03 -11.84 -1.74
CA PHE A 182 -1.79 -10.60 -1.66
C PHE A 182 -1.79 -10.08 -0.23
N MET A 183 -1.53 -8.79 -0.09
CA MET A 183 -1.50 -8.10 1.18
C MET A 183 -2.45 -6.91 1.14
N PHE A 184 -3.32 -6.80 2.13
CA PHE A 184 -4.30 -5.72 2.22
C PHE A 184 -4.19 -5.03 3.57
N SER A 185 -3.92 -3.74 3.56
CA SER A 185 -4.03 -2.91 4.73
C SER A 185 -5.45 -2.34 4.79
N LEU A 186 -6.28 -2.92 5.65
CA LEU A 186 -7.68 -2.52 5.80
C LEU A 186 -7.85 -1.37 6.78
N ARG A 187 -8.98 -0.68 6.70
CA ARG A 187 -9.36 0.31 7.71
C ARG A 187 -9.81 -0.40 8.99
N THR A 188 -9.58 0.25 10.13
CA THR A 188 -9.83 -0.36 11.45
C THR A 188 -11.22 -0.05 12.00
N ASP A 189 -11.92 0.95 11.46
CA ASP A 189 -13.31 1.19 11.85
C ASP A 189 -14.22 0.11 11.26
N ARG A 190 -15.19 -0.38 12.08
CA ARG A 190 -16.00 -1.55 11.72
C ARG A 190 -16.72 -1.41 10.38
N GLY A 191 -17.34 -0.27 10.12
CA GLY A 191 -18.14 -0.09 8.90
C GLY A 191 -17.28 0.00 7.63
N SER A 192 -16.09 0.60 7.71
CA SER A 192 -15.13 0.66 6.60
C SER A 192 -14.49 -0.69 6.35
N MET A 193 -14.15 -1.39 7.43
CA MET A 193 -13.57 -2.73 7.35
C MET A 193 -14.51 -3.73 6.66
N GLU A 194 -15.80 -3.75 7.01
CA GLU A 194 -16.79 -4.62 6.35
C GLU A 194 -16.86 -4.36 4.84
N ARG A 195 -16.81 -3.08 4.43
CA ARG A 195 -16.76 -2.71 3.00
C ARG A 195 -15.47 -3.14 2.33
N ASP A 196 -14.33 -3.00 3.01
CA ASP A 196 -13.03 -3.41 2.48
C ASP A 196 -12.95 -4.94 2.34
N VAL A 197 -13.51 -5.69 3.28
CA VAL A 197 -13.65 -7.16 3.18
C VAL A 197 -14.51 -7.54 1.97
N CYS A 198 -15.63 -6.84 1.70
CA CYS A 198 -16.45 -7.09 0.51
C CYS A 198 -15.65 -6.86 -0.78
N ARG A 199 -14.82 -5.80 -0.84
CA ARG A 199 -13.96 -5.51 -1.99
C ARG A 199 -12.91 -6.58 -2.20
N THR A 200 -12.24 -7.00 -1.12
CA THR A 200 -11.26 -8.09 -1.14
C THR A 200 -11.89 -9.39 -1.63
N ARG A 201 -13.10 -9.71 -1.14
CA ARG A 201 -13.84 -10.89 -1.59
C ARG A 201 -14.15 -10.84 -3.08
N ALA A 202 -14.63 -9.71 -3.60
CA ALA A 202 -14.92 -9.55 -5.02
C ALA A 202 -13.69 -9.75 -5.90
N LEU A 203 -12.52 -9.31 -5.43
CA LEU A 203 -11.24 -9.56 -6.11
C LEU A 203 -10.94 -11.07 -6.15
N PHE A 204 -11.00 -11.75 -5.01
CA PHE A 204 -10.68 -13.18 -4.94
C PHE A 204 -11.66 -14.06 -5.71
N GLU A 205 -12.98 -13.79 -5.62
CA GLU A 205 -13.99 -14.51 -6.40
C GLU A 205 -13.68 -14.41 -7.90
N ALA A 206 -13.39 -13.20 -8.40
CA ALA A 206 -13.04 -13.01 -9.80
C ALA A 206 -11.71 -13.69 -10.19
N MET A 207 -10.73 -13.75 -9.29
CA MET A 207 -9.49 -14.49 -9.52
C MET A 207 -9.75 -15.99 -9.65
N LEU A 208 -10.54 -16.58 -8.74
CA LEU A 208 -10.88 -18.01 -8.74
C LEU A 208 -11.66 -18.39 -10.00
N GLU A 209 -12.60 -17.56 -10.44
CA GLU A 209 -13.34 -17.75 -11.70
C GLU A 209 -12.43 -17.72 -12.94
N ASN A 210 -11.27 -17.09 -12.85
CA ASN A 210 -10.31 -16.93 -13.96
C ASN A 210 -9.01 -17.72 -13.78
N GLY A 211 -9.06 -18.85 -13.08
CA GLY A 211 -8.00 -19.87 -13.10
C GLY A 211 -7.02 -19.83 -11.92
N PHE A 212 -7.23 -18.97 -10.93
CA PHE A 212 -6.49 -19.07 -9.68
C PHE A 212 -7.00 -20.22 -8.82
N HIS A 213 -6.09 -20.82 -8.07
CA HIS A 213 -6.41 -21.75 -6.99
C HIS A 213 -5.80 -21.21 -5.71
N SER A 214 -6.53 -21.28 -4.61
CA SER A 214 -6.00 -20.94 -3.28
C SER A 214 -5.50 -22.24 -2.65
N ASP A 215 -4.26 -22.24 -2.19
CA ASP A 215 -3.69 -23.34 -1.40
C ASP A 215 -4.16 -23.26 0.06
N ASP A 216 -4.58 -22.07 0.52
CA ASP A 216 -5.18 -21.86 1.82
C ASP A 216 -6.71 -21.76 1.69
N ASP A 217 -7.44 -22.20 2.73
CA ASP A 217 -8.83 -21.83 2.90
C ASP A 217 -8.92 -20.29 2.75
N PRO A 218 -9.79 -19.75 1.86
CA PRO A 218 -9.92 -18.32 1.58
C PRO A 218 -10.40 -17.50 2.79
N ASN A 219 -10.16 -17.98 3.99
CA ASN A 219 -10.30 -17.21 5.20
C ASN A 219 -9.28 -16.07 5.16
N ILE A 220 -9.81 -14.88 4.97
CA ILE A 220 -9.06 -13.64 5.15
C ILE A 220 -8.55 -13.66 6.60
N TYR A 221 -7.27 -13.95 6.78
CA TYR A 221 -6.61 -13.81 8.07
C TYR A 221 -6.46 -12.32 8.35
N CYS A 222 -7.48 -11.75 8.94
CA CYS A 222 -7.37 -10.46 9.58
C CYS A 222 -6.61 -10.67 10.88
N HIS A 223 -5.30 -10.44 10.88
CA HIS A 223 -4.59 -10.17 12.11
C HIS A 223 -5.09 -8.82 12.62
N PHE A 224 -6.16 -8.88 13.41
CA PHE A 224 -6.55 -7.75 14.22
C PHE A 224 -5.55 -7.62 15.34
N SER A 225 -5.12 -6.41 15.57
CA SER A 225 -4.26 -5.95 16.63
C SER A 225 -4.89 -6.08 18.03
N GLU A 226 -5.58 -7.16 18.35
CA GLU A 226 -5.85 -7.50 19.74
C GLU A 226 -4.54 -7.71 20.52
N ASP A 227 -3.51 -8.22 19.86
CA ASP A 227 -2.15 -8.33 20.40
C ASP A 227 -1.53 -6.97 20.78
N TRP A 228 -1.98 -5.85 20.19
CA TRP A 228 -1.53 -4.51 20.56
C TRP A 228 -1.92 -4.08 21.97
N ARG A 229 -2.92 -4.69 22.57
CA ARG A 229 -3.38 -4.35 23.91
C ARG A 229 -2.64 -5.15 24.98
N GLU A 230 -2.09 -6.30 24.64
CA GLU A 230 -1.34 -7.14 25.57
C GLU A 230 0.10 -6.65 25.77
N ASP A 231 0.74 -6.10 24.74
CA ASP A 231 2.11 -5.56 24.83
C ASP A 231 2.19 -4.18 25.54
N ARG A 232 1.08 -3.64 26.01
CA ARG A 232 1.02 -2.37 26.77
C ARG A 232 0.74 -2.54 28.25
N LYS A 233 0.89 -3.74 28.78
CA LYS A 233 0.80 -3.97 30.23
C LYS A 233 2.16 -4.00 30.89
#